data_a6b4079428a3602e4fc511b2dc99fc02
#
_entry.id   a6b4079428a3602e4fc511b2dc99fc02
#
_cell.length_a   1.000
_cell.length_b   1.000
_cell.length_c   1.000
_cell.angle_alpha   90.00
_cell.angle_beta   90.00
_cell.angle_gamma   90.00
#
_symmetry.space_group_name_H-M   'P 1'
#
loop_
_entity.id
_entity.type
_entity.pdbx_description
1 polymer ?
#
loop_
_entity_poly.entity_id
_entity_poly.type
_entity_poly.pdbx_seq_one_letter_code
_entity_poly.pdbx_strand_id
1 'polypeptide(L)'
;TTPGVDTDDELTWKIAGLIAVPQPEQRTDAWYAARHNMLSASTLWKVVGSDAQKNSLIYEKCKPLEVRSSGFCNTASAMHWGVKYEPLTVMIYEAKHNTKIGEFGCIKHPKYDYIGASPDGIVVTQDSPLYGRMIEIKNIVNREITGRPKQEYWVQTQIQMEACDLNECYFVETRFKEYENQAKFMIDTTVEYKGVILVFIEHG
;
A
#
# COMPACT_ATOMS: atom_id res chain seq x y z
N THR A 1 27.08 3.62 5.97
CA THR A 1 27.29 3.28 4.56
C THR A 1 26.10 3.80 3.80
N THR A 2 26.32 4.73 2.88
CA THR A 2 25.30 5.15 1.92
C THR A 2 24.86 3.90 1.16
N PRO A 3 23.56 3.59 1.07
CA PRO A 3 23.11 2.47 0.24
C PRO A 3 23.65 2.70 -1.18
N GLY A 4 24.29 1.68 -1.75
CA GLY A 4 24.71 1.74 -3.14
C GLY A 4 23.47 1.89 -4.01
N VAL A 5 23.59 2.65 -5.10
CA VAL A 5 22.55 2.66 -6.13
C VAL A 5 22.66 1.30 -6.83
N ASP A 6 21.57 0.52 -6.82
CA ASP A 6 21.53 -0.74 -7.57
C ASP A 6 21.79 -0.47 -9.06
N THR A 7 22.51 -1.36 -9.71
CA THR A 7 22.61 -1.35 -11.16
C THR A 7 21.26 -1.82 -11.76
N ASP A 8 20.99 -1.47 -13.01
CA ASP A 8 19.75 -1.90 -13.70
C ASP A 8 19.60 -3.43 -13.73
N ASP A 9 20.72 -4.15 -13.86
CA ASP A 9 20.74 -5.62 -13.83
C ASP A 9 20.39 -6.15 -12.43
N GLU A 10 20.98 -5.60 -11.36
CA GLU A 10 20.68 -6.00 -9.97
C GLU A 10 19.21 -5.75 -9.65
N LEU A 11 18.69 -4.60 -10.03
CA LEU A 11 17.29 -4.24 -9.81
C LEU A 11 16.35 -5.19 -10.58
N THR A 12 16.69 -5.54 -11.81
CA THR A 12 15.93 -6.50 -12.62
C THR A 12 15.87 -7.87 -11.95
N TRP A 13 16.99 -8.36 -11.39
CA TRP A 13 17.02 -9.62 -10.65
C TRP A 13 16.18 -9.57 -9.36
N LYS A 14 16.23 -8.47 -8.63
CA LYS A 14 15.40 -8.27 -7.42
C LYS A 14 13.92 -8.30 -7.74
N ILE A 15 13.48 -7.55 -8.73
CA ILE A 15 12.07 -7.51 -9.15
C ILE A 15 11.60 -8.88 -9.66
N ALA A 16 12.39 -9.54 -10.51
CA ALA A 16 12.07 -10.88 -10.98
C ALA A 16 11.95 -11.89 -9.81
N GLY A 17 12.84 -11.79 -8.82
CA GLY A 17 12.79 -12.59 -7.61
C GLY A 17 11.51 -12.35 -6.80
N LEU A 18 11.09 -11.11 -6.62
CA LEU A 18 9.84 -10.77 -5.92
C LEU A 18 8.61 -11.31 -6.66
N ILE A 19 8.58 -11.23 -7.99
CA ILE A 19 7.48 -11.76 -8.82
C ILE A 19 7.43 -13.29 -8.77
N ALA A 20 8.58 -13.97 -8.74
CA ALA A 20 8.67 -15.42 -8.75
C ALA A 20 8.22 -16.08 -7.43
N VAL A 21 8.27 -15.37 -6.30
CA VAL A 21 7.83 -15.91 -5.00
C VAL A 21 6.32 -15.92 -4.92
N PRO A 22 5.67 -17.08 -4.70
CA PRO A 22 4.24 -17.15 -4.48
C PRO A 22 3.83 -16.31 -3.27
N GLN A 23 2.90 -15.40 -3.47
CA GLN A 23 2.40 -14.51 -2.44
C GLN A 23 0.88 -14.61 -2.38
N PRO A 24 0.28 -14.61 -1.18
CA PRO A 24 -1.17 -14.53 -1.09
C PRO A 24 -1.64 -13.15 -1.60
N GLU A 25 -2.64 -13.19 -2.47
CA GLU A 25 -3.28 -11.97 -2.98
C GLU A 25 -3.79 -11.11 -1.83
N GLN A 26 -3.59 -9.80 -1.92
CA GLN A 26 -3.99 -8.85 -0.88
C GLN A 26 -5.49 -8.95 -0.58
N ARG A 27 -5.83 -8.83 0.69
CA ARG A 27 -7.20 -8.82 1.21
C ARG A 27 -7.94 -10.15 1.14
N THR A 28 -7.26 -11.24 0.74
CA THR A 28 -7.78 -12.62 0.86
C THR A 28 -7.58 -13.18 2.27
N ASP A 29 -8.32 -14.24 2.63
CA ASP A 29 -8.16 -14.91 3.92
C ASP A 29 -6.73 -15.45 4.11
N ALA A 30 -6.11 -15.94 3.05
CA ALA A 30 -4.72 -16.39 3.05
C ALA A 30 -3.74 -15.24 3.36
N TRP A 31 -4.00 -14.06 2.82
CA TRP A 31 -3.22 -12.86 3.10
C TRP A 31 -3.38 -12.40 4.57
N TYR A 32 -4.60 -12.41 5.10
CA TYR A 32 -4.83 -12.09 6.51
C TYR A 32 -4.16 -13.09 7.44
N ALA A 33 -4.24 -14.39 7.13
CA ALA A 33 -3.58 -15.43 7.89
C ALA A 33 -2.04 -15.29 7.88
N ALA A 34 -1.45 -15.02 6.71
CA ALA A 34 -0.03 -14.77 6.59
C ALA A 34 0.41 -13.55 7.42
N ARG A 35 -0.32 -12.44 7.34
CA ARG A 35 -0.01 -11.22 8.10
C ARG A 35 -0.25 -11.37 9.60
N HIS A 36 -1.19 -12.21 10.03
CA HIS A 36 -1.42 -12.48 11.44
C HIS A 36 -0.19 -13.11 12.09
N ASN A 37 0.46 -14.02 11.38
CA ASN A 37 1.64 -14.75 11.86
C ASN A 37 2.96 -13.98 11.72
N MET A 38 2.92 -12.75 11.20
CA MET A 38 4.09 -11.90 10.99
C MET A 38 3.90 -10.52 11.61
N LEU A 39 5.00 -9.86 11.92
CA LEU A 39 5.05 -8.42 12.20
C LEU A 39 5.06 -7.70 10.85
N SER A 40 3.92 -7.12 10.48
CA SER A 40 3.81 -6.41 9.21
C SER A 40 4.43 -5.02 9.29
N ALA A 41 5.02 -4.54 8.19
CA ALA A 41 5.62 -3.22 8.10
C ALA A 41 4.67 -2.10 8.59
N SER A 42 3.37 -2.21 8.27
CA SER A 42 2.35 -1.24 8.69
C SER A 42 2.09 -1.18 10.20
N THR A 43 2.49 -2.19 10.97
CA THR A 43 2.30 -2.25 12.43
C THR A 43 3.61 -2.22 13.21
N LEU A 44 4.74 -2.47 12.56
CA LEU A 44 6.05 -2.63 13.22
C LEU A 44 6.53 -1.33 13.91
N TRP A 45 6.08 -0.17 13.45
CA TRP A 45 6.37 1.11 14.11
C TRP A 45 5.94 1.15 15.58
N LYS A 46 4.94 0.35 15.97
CA LYS A 46 4.49 0.23 17.37
C LYS A 46 5.58 -0.28 18.31
N VAL A 47 6.55 -1.05 17.78
CA VAL A 47 7.68 -1.60 18.56
C VAL A 47 8.60 -0.50 19.10
N VAL A 48 8.76 0.58 18.34
CA VAL A 48 9.57 1.73 18.74
C VAL A 48 8.73 2.85 19.39
N GLY A 49 7.43 2.61 19.54
CA GLY A 49 6.49 3.54 20.15
C GLY A 49 6.41 3.43 21.66
N SER A 50 5.33 3.97 22.23
CA SER A 50 5.03 3.90 23.65
C SER A 50 4.72 2.46 24.11
N ASP A 51 4.78 2.21 25.42
CA ASP A 51 4.43 0.88 25.97
C ASP A 51 2.98 0.50 25.66
N ALA A 52 2.06 1.46 25.61
CA ALA A 52 0.69 1.23 25.19
C ALA A 52 0.61 0.71 23.74
N GLN A 53 1.43 1.27 22.84
CA GLN A 53 1.52 0.83 21.43
C GLN A 53 2.13 -0.57 21.31
N LYS A 54 3.20 -0.85 22.05
CA LYS A 54 3.82 -2.19 22.13
C LYS A 54 2.81 -3.23 22.65
N ASN A 55 2.12 -2.93 23.74
CA ASN A 55 1.11 -3.81 24.31
C ASN A 55 -0.06 -4.04 23.35
N SER A 56 -0.48 -3.00 22.62
CA SER A 56 -1.49 -3.13 21.57
C SER A 56 -1.06 -4.09 20.45
N LEU A 57 0.20 -4.04 20.03
CA LEU A 57 0.74 -4.95 19.02
C LEU A 57 0.80 -6.39 19.54
N ILE A 58 1.29 -6.59 20.76
CA ILE A 58 1.35 -7.92 21.41
C ILE A 58 -0.07 -8.50 21.49
N TYR A 59 -1.02 -7.73 21.98
CA TYR A 59 -2.42 -8.15 22.10
C TYR A 59 -2.99 -8.55 20.72
N GLU A 60 -2.78 -7.73 19.70
CA GLU A 60 -3.20 -8.01 18.32
C GLU A 60 -2.66 -9.35 17.81
N LYS A 61 -1.39 -9.65 18.09
CA LYS A 61 -0.73 -10.88 17.62
C LYS A 61 -1.05 -12.12 18.46
N CYS A 62 -1.44 -11.94 19.71
CA CYS A 62 -1.85 -13.03 20.59
C CYS A 62 -3.34 -13.40 20.48
N LYS A 63 -4.17 -12.52 19.91
CA LYS A 63 -5.57 -12.84 19.62
C LYS A 63 -5.67 -13.92 18.55
N PRO A 64 -6.63 -14.84 18.66
CA PRO A 64 -6.95 -15.71 17.53
C PRO A 64 -7.33 -14.89 16.28
N LEU A 65 -6.97 -15.39 15.11
CA LEU A 65 -7.43 -14.79 13.86
C LEU A 65 -8.96 -14.90 13.80
N GLU A 66 -9.64 -13.77 13.82
CA GLU A 66 -11.09 -13.75 13.66
C GLU A 66 -11.41 -14.02 12.17
N VAL A 67 -12.15 -15.11 11.92
CA VAL A 67 -12.70 -15.36 10.59
C VAL A 67 -13.67 -14.20 10.29
N ARG A 68 -13.37 -13.45 9.26
CA ARG A 68 -14.25 -12.34 8.84
C ARG A 68 -15.54 -12.97 8.31
N SER A 69 -16.56 -12.97 9.15
CA SER A 69 -17.90 -13.18 8.64
C SER A 69 -18.20 -12.06 7.64
N SER A 70 -18.89 -12.38 6.55
CA SER A 70 -19.38 -11.44 5.54
C SER A 70 -20.40 -10.44 6.13
N GLY A 71 -20.00 -9.79 7.21
CA GLY A 71 -20.78 -8.84 7.98
C GLY A 71 -20.62 -7.43 7.46
N PHE A 72 -21.44 -6.56 7.99
CA PHE A 72 -21.53 -5.13 7.70
C PHE A 72 -20.16 -4.45 7.53
N CYS A 73 -19.83 -4.03 6.30
CA CYS A 73 -18.65 -3.23 6.01
C CYS A 73 -19.01 -1.76 6.24
N ASN A 74 -18.31 -1.10 7.17
CA ASN A 74 -18.47 0.34 7.38
C ASN A 74 -17.83 1.11 6.21
N THR A 75 -18.62 1.40 5.18
CA THR A 75 -18.19 2.09 3.97
C THR A 75 -17.82 3.57 4.20
N ALA A 76 -18.18 4.14 5.36
CA ALA A 76 -17.81 5.50 5.74
C ALA A 76 -16.47 5.58 6.49
N SER A 77 -15.82 4.44 6.77
CA SER A 77 -14.54 4.42 7.48
C SER A 77 -13.39 4.95 6.61
N ALA A 78 -12.39 5.57 7.24
CA ALA A 78 -11.16 5.99 6.56
C ALA A 78 -10.41 4.81 5.91
N MET A 79 -10.52 3.61 6.47
CA MET A 79 -9.94 2.40 5.89
C MET A 79 -10.66 2.02 4.60
N HIS A 80 -11.99 2.06 4.57
CA HIS A 80 -12.76 1.80 3.36
C HIS A 80 -12.46 2.85 2.28
N TRP A 81 -12.36 4.13 2.65
CA TRP A 81 -11.96 5.21 1.77
C TRP A 81 -10.60 4.95 1.14
N GLY A 82 -9.62 4.51 1.92
CA GLY A 82 -8.30 4.12 1.44
C GLY A 82 -8.39 3.05 0.35
N VAL A 83 -9.07 1.96 0.63
CA VAL A 83 -9.26 0.83 -0.30
C VAL A 83 -10.01 1.24 -1.57
N LYS A 84 -11.08 2.03 -1.43
CA LYS A 84 -11.92 2.49 -2.56
C LYS A 84 -11.13 3.31 -3.58
N TYR A 85 -10.24 4.19 -3.12
CA TYR A 85 -9.54 5.13 -3.99
C TYR A 85 -8.10 4.73 -4.34
N GLU A 86 -7.56 3.66 -3.77
CA GLU A 86 -6.23 3.16 -4.07
C GLU A 86 -6.03 2.86 -5.57
N PRO A 87 -6.95 2.15 -6.26
CA PRO A 87 -6.82 1.92 -7.70
C PRO A 87 -6.79 3.21 -8.52
N LEU A 88 -7.56 4.22 -8.13
CA LEU A 88 -7.55 5.52 -8.81
C LEU A 88 -6.23 6.25 -8.62
N THR A 89 -5.62 6.17 -7.43
CA THR A 89 -4.30 6.74 -7.18
C THR A 89 -3.25 6.05 -8.02
N VAL A 90 -3.30 4.72 -8.16
CA VAL A 90 -2.42 3.96 -9.04
C VAL A 90 -2.57 4.42 -10.49
N MET A 91 -3.81 4.52 -11.01
CA MET A 91 -4.06 4.98 -12.38
C MET A 91 -3.51 6.39 -12.63
N ILE A 92 -3.71 7.32 -11.70
CA ILE A 92 -3.18 8.70 -11.79
C ILE A 92 -1.65 8.68 -11.80
N TYR A 93 -1.04 7.88 -10.92
CA TYR A 93 0.41 7.74 -10.85
C TYR A 93 0.98 7.18 -12.16
N GLU A 94 0.40 6.09 -12.67
CA GLU A 94 0.79 5.45 -13.93
C GLU A 94 0.71 6.42 -15.11
N ALA A 95 -0.41 7.14 -15.23
CA ALA A 95 -0.62 8.12 -16.29
C ALA A 95 0.38 9.29 -16.20
N LYS A 96 0.60 9.81 -14.98
CA LYS A 96 1.50 10.95 -14.74
C LYS A 96 2.96 10.62 -15.04
N HIS A 97 3.40 9.41 -14.74
CA HIS A 97 4.79 8.98 -14.86
C HIS A 97 5.05 8.08 -16.06
N ASN A 98 4.04 7.83 -16.90
CA ASN A 98 4.11 6.93 -18.06
C ASN A 98 4.74 5.58 -17.67
N THR A 99 4.20 4.92 -16.66
CA THR A 99 4.74 3.68 -16.10
C THR A 99 3.61 2.72 -15.70
N LYS A 100 3.98 1.51 -15.28
CA LYS A 100 3.07 0.51 -14.73
C LYS A 100 3.49 0.10 -13.33
N ILE A 101 2.50 -0.09 -12.48
CA ILE A 101 2.66 -0.56 -11.12
C ILE A 101 2.27 -2.03 -11.06
N GLY A 102 3.19 -2.87 -10.61
CA GLY A 102 2.92 -4.26 -10.28
C GLY A 102 2.37 -4.38 -8.87
N GLU A 103 1.37 -5.23 -8.70
CA GLU A 103 0.80 -5.57 -7.39
C GLU A 103 1.58 -6.72 -6.76
N PHE A 104 1.79 -6.63 -5.45
CA PHE A 104 2.47 -7.64 -4.67
C PHE A 104 1.62 -7.97 -3.43
N GLY A 105 1.67 -9.22 -3.01
CA GLY A 105 0.96 -9.69 -1.83
C GLY A 105 1.69 -9.39 -0.53
N CYS A 106 1.89 -10.40 0.30
CA CYS A 106 2.67 -10.29 1.53
C CYS A 106 4.05 -10.89 1.30
N ILE A 107 5.05 -10.04 1.17
CA ILE A 107 6.46 -10.39 0.96
C ILE A 107 7.09 -10.62 2.33
N LYS A 108 7.72 -11.78 2.53
CA LYS A 108 8.49 -12.08 3.74
C LYS A 108 9.88 -11.47 3.62
N HIS A 109 10.37 -10.96 4.75
CA HIS A 109 11.75 -10.51 4.83
C HIS A 109 12.71 -11.69 4.61
N PRO A 110 13.75 -11.56 3.76
CA PRO A 110 14.62 -12.69 3.39
C PRO A 110 15.39 -13.32 4.55
N LYS A 111 15.66 -12.54 5.59
CA LYS A 111 16.42 -12.99 6.78
C LYS A 111 15.54 -13.27 8.00
N TYR A 112 14.44 -12.52 8.16
CA TYR A 112 13.58 -12.57 9.36
C TYR A 112 12.18 -12.97 8.93
N ASP A 113 11.88 -14.26 8.94
CA ASP A 113 10.63 -14.85 8.43
C ASP A 113 9.37 -14.41 9.19
N TYR A 114 9.54 -13.84 10.38
CA TYR A 114 8.49 -13.23 11.18
C TYR A 114 8.22 -11.75 10.83
N ILE A 115 8.93 -11.16 9.88
CA ILE A 115 8.70 -9.82 9.36
C ILE A 115 8.16 -9.94 7.94
N GLY A 116 7.15 -9.13 7.61
CA GLY A 116 6.59 -9.08 6.27
C GLY A 116 6.12 -7.71 5.88
N ALA A 117 6.06 -7.48 4.57
CA ALA A 117 5.63 -6.24 3.97
C ALA A 117 4.62 -6.49 2.85
N SER A 118 3.68 -5.58 2.69
CA SER A 118 2.77 -5.55 1.55
C SER A 118 2.79 -4.11 1.02
N PRO A 119 3.70 -3.80 0.09
CA PRO A 119 3.71 -2.50 -0.57
C PRO A 119 2.44 -2.31 -1.40
N ASP A 120 1.99 -1.08 -1.57
CA ASP A 120 0.84 -0.79 -2.43
C ASP A 120 1.19 -0.95 -3.91
N GLY A 121 2.48 -1.02 -4.24
CA GLY A 121 2.96 -1.44 -5.54
C GLY A 121 4.45 -1.16 -5.75
N ILE A 122 4.97 -1.69 -6.85
CA ILE A 122 6.33 -1.45 -7.31
C ILE A 122 6.29 -1.17 -8.82
N VAL A 123 7.04 -0.19 -9.30
CA VAL A 123 7.14 0.12 -10.72
C VAL A 123 7.81 -1.03 -11.46
N VAL A 124 7.12 -1.61 -12.45
CA VAL A 124 7.58 -2.79 -13.21
C VAL A 124 7.88 -2.49 -14.68
N THR A 125 7.76 -1.26 -15.13
CA THR A 125 8.11 -0.84 -16.49
C THR A 125 9.63 -0.68 -16.59
N GLN A 126 10.31 -1.61 -17.25
CA GLN A 126 11.79 -1.68 -17.33
C GLN A 126 12.43 -0.41 -17.92
N ASP A 127 11.82 0.18 -18.97
CA ASP A 127 12.34 1.39 -19.61
C ASP A 127 12.00 2.69 -18.84
N SER A 128 11.35 2.58 -17.70
CA SER A 128 11.01 3.73 -16.88
C SER A 128 12.19 4.13 -15.98
N PRO A 129 12.52 5.42 -15.84
CA PRO A 129 13.51 5.88 -14.87
C PRO A 129 13.07 5.63 -13.41
N LEU A 130 11.86 5.14 -13.22
CA LEU A 130 11.29 4.78 -11.92
C LEU A 130 11.26 3.27 -11.70
N TYR A 131 11.84 2.46 -12.59
CA TYR A 131 11.83 1.00 -12.49
C TYR A 131 12.34 0.55 -11.11
N GLY A 132 11.60 -0.39 -10.50
CA GLY A 132 11.88 -0.90 -9.15
C GLY A 132 11.53 0.05 -8.00
N ARG A 133 11.06 1.26 -8.26
CA ARG A 133 10.61 2.18 -7.22
C ARG A 133 9.31 1.68 -6.61
N MET A 134 9.32 1.51 -5.30
CA MET A 134 8.15 1.17 -4.51
C MET A 134 7.23 2.38 -4.37
N ILE A 135 5.93 2.14 -4.24
CA ILE A 135 4.97 3.17 -3.84
C ILE A 135 4.24 2.75 -2.56
N GLU A 136 4.00 3.73 -1.71
CA GLU A 136 3.10 3.63 -0.55
C GLU A 136 2.05 4.73 -0.66
N ILE A 137 0.78 4.33 -0.73
CA ILE A 137 -0.34 5.22 -1.02
C ILE A 137 -1.10 5.57 0.26
N LYS A 138 -1.43 6.85 0.43
CA LYS A 138 -2.35 7.30 1.47
C LYS A 138 -3.42 8.20 0.86
N ASN A 139 -4.63 7.68 0.77
CA ASN A 139 -5.81 8.44 0.34
C ASN A 139 -6.37 9.22 1.54
N ILE A 140 -6.07 10.52 1.58
CA ILE A 140 -6.32 11.39 2.72
C ILE A 140 -7.78 11.83 2.76
N VAL A 141 -8.44 11.66 3.90
CA VAL A 141 -9.82 12.13 4.12
C VAL A 141 -9.83 13.55 4.67
N ASN A 142 -9.23 13.79 5.83
CA ASN A 142 -9.42 15.01 6.61
C ASN A 142 -8.14 15.81 6.90
N ARG A 143 -6.96 15.17 6.91
CA ARG A 143 -5.74 15.89 7.26
C ARG A 143 -5.16 16.68 6.10
N GLU A 144 -4.38 17.67 6.38
CA GLU A 144 -3.60 18.41 5.40
C GLU A 144 -2.49 17.53 4.80
N ILE A 145 -2.23 17.70 3.49
CA ILE A 145 -1.08 17.10 2.80
C ILE A 145 0.10 18.07 2.97
N THR A 146 1.09 17.65 3.74
CA THR A 146 2.24 18.50 4.09
C THR A 146 3.50 18.11 3.30
N GLY A 147 3.45 17.05 2.50
CA GLY A 147 4.64 16.50 1.84
C GLY A 147 5.63 15.81 2.78
N ARG A 148 5.28 15.66 4.06
CA ARG A 148 6.10 14.97 5.06
C ARG A 148 5.32 13.80 5.65
N PRO A 149 5.79 12.55 5.48
CA PRO A 149 5.14 11.40 6.09
C PRO A 149 5.24 11.49 7.61
N LYS A 150 4.19 11.04 8.31
CA LYS A 150 4.26 10.81 9.76
C LYS A 150 5.31 9.73 10.05
N GLN A 151 5.86 9.74 11.26
CA GLN A 151 6.87 8.78 11.69
C GLN A 151 6.42 7.32 11.49
N GLU A 152 5.17 7.00 11.77
CA GLU A 152 4.60 5.67 11.56
C GLU A 152 4.68 5.22 10.10
N TYR A 153 4.41 6.10 9.15
CA TYR A 153 4.50 5.82 7.71
C TYR A 153 5.95 5.77 7.23
N TRP A 154 6.81 6.63 7.79
CA TRP A 154 8.24 6.55 7.50
C TRP A 154 8.83 5.20 7.94
N VAL A 155 8.54 4.73 9.15
CA VAL A 155 8.95 3.40 9.61
C VAL A 155 8.38 2.31 8.71
N GLN A 156 7.11 2.41 8.34
CA GLN A 156 6.47 1.46 7.43
C GLN A 156 7.25 1.34 6.12
N THR A 157 7.55 2.46 5.45
CA THR A 157 8.25 2.45 4.17
C THR A 157 9.69 1.92 4.30
N GLN A 158 10.41 2.23 5.40
CA GLN A 158 11.74 1.68 5.63
C GLN A 158 11.71 0.14 5.75
N ILE A 159 10.76 -0.42 6.50
CA ILE A 159 10.60 -1.85 6.65
C ILE A 159 10.17 -2.52 5.34
N GLN A 160 9.32 -1.85 4.55
CA GLN A 160 8.92 -2.35 3.23
C GLN A 160 10.12 -2.43 2.28
N MET A 161 10.92 -1.38 2.21
CA MET A 161 12.14 -1.36 1.39
C MET A 161 13.13 -2.44 1.81
N GLU A 162 13.36 -2.60 3.11
CA GLU A 162 14.23 -3.66 3.65
C GLU A 162 13.71 -5.07 3.32
N ALA A 163 12.40 -5.32 3.48
CA ALA A 163 11.80 -6.62 3.20
C ALA A 163 11.81 -6.97 1.70
N CYS A 164 11.73 -5.97 0.83
CA CYS A 164 11.75 -6.14 -0.62
C CYS A 164 13.17 -6.02 -1.23
N ASP A 165 14.17 -5.69 -0.41
CA ASP A 165 15.53 -5.36 -0.86
C ASP A 165 15.56 -4.26 -1.94
N LEU A 166 14.78 -3.18 -1.71
CA LEU A 166 14.67 -2.02 -2.60
C LEU A 166 15.10 -0.74 -1.87
N ASN A 167 15.67 0.21 -2.62
CA ASN A 167 16.30 1.40 -2.04
C ASN A 167 15.46 2.67 -2.13
N GLU A 168 14.36 2.65 -2.90
CA GLU A 168 13.54 3.84 -3.16
C GLU A 168 12.06 3.56 -2.97
N CYS A 169 11.38 4.49 -2.29
CA CYS A 169 9.93 4.47 -2.12
C CYS A 169 9.35 5.87 -2.31
N TYR A 170 8.34 5.99 -3.16
CA TYR A 170 7.51 7.18 -3.24
C TYR A 170 6.33 7.07 -2.28
N PHE A 171 6.26 8.02 -1.37
CA PHE A 171 5.11 8.18 -0.49
C PHE A 171 4.08 9.08 -1.19
N VAL A 172 3.00 8.46 -1.67
CA VAL A 172 2.00 9.10 -2.52
C VAL A 172 0.78 9.45 -1.70
N GLU A 173 0.51 10.74 -1.53
CA GLU A 173 -0.67 11.25 -0.85
C GLU A 173 -1.63 11.87 -1.85
N THR A 174 -2.87 11.42 -1.82
CA THR A 174 -3.95 11.95 -2.64
C THR A 174 -5.15 12.34 -1.78
N ARG A 175 -5.95 13.26 -2.28
CA ARG A 175 -7.23 13.62 -1.68
C ARG A 175 -8.30 13.63 -2.76
N PHE A 176 -9.26 12.75 -2.62
CA PHE A 176 -10.43 12.69 -3.48
C PHE A 176 -11.61 13.45 -2.87
N LYS A 177 -12.43 14.02 -3.72
CA LYS A 177 -13.70 14.64 -3.36
C LYS A 177 -14.78 14.03 -4.25
N GLU A 178 -15.83 13.51 -3.63
CA GLU A 178 -16.99 13.01 -4.37
C GLU A 178 -17.89 14.16 -4.78
N TYR A 179 -18.39 14.10 -6.01
CA TYR A 179 -19.44 15.01 -6.48
C TYR A 179 -20.80 14.50 -6.02
N GLU A 180 -21.66 15.41 -5.60
CA GLU A 180 -23.00 15.08 -5.13
C GLU A 180 -23.89 14.48 -6.24
N ASN A 181 -23.63 14.87 -7.50
CA ASN A 181 -24.37 14.40 -8.66
C ASN A 181 -23.59 14.59 -9.96
N GLN A 182 -24.09 13.98 -11.03
CA GLN A 182 -23.49 14.04 -12.35
C GLN A 182 -23.41 15.47 -12.91
N ALA A 183 -24.42 16.32 -12.65
CA ALA A 183 -24.41 17.69 -13.16
C ALA A 183 -23.23 18.49 -12.60
N LYS A 184 -22.97 18.40 -11.27
CA LYS A 184 -21.81 19.05 -10.65
C LYS A 184 -20.48 18.49 -11.18
N PHE A 185 -20.41 17.19 -11.42
CA PHE A 185 -19.24 16.57 -12.06
C PHE A 185 -18.97 17.11 -13.47
N MET A 186 -20.03 17.23 -14.29
CA MET A 186 -19.88 17.65 -15.69
C MET A 186 -19.45 19.11 -15.84
N ILE A 187 -19.97 20.02 -14.99
CA ILE A 187 -19.70 21.46 -15.10
C ILE A 187 -18.40 21.90 -14.42
N ASP A 188 -17.83 21.10 -13.50
CA ASP A 188 -16.57 21.47 -12.84
C ASP A 188 -15.40 21.28 -13.82
N THR A 189 -14.69 22.36 -14.11
CA THR A 189 -13.49 22.39 -14.95
C THR A 189 -12.24 22.78 -14.18
N THR A 190 -12.33 22.87 -12.83
CA THR A 190 -11.27 23.40 -11.99
C THR A 190 -10.28 22.35 -11.50
N VAL A 191 -10.62 21.06 -11.63
CA VAL A 191 -9.77 19.96 -11.17
C VAL A 191 -9.04 19.30 -12.33
N GLU A 192 -7.79 18.92 -12.09
CA GLU A 192 -6.91 18.29 -13.09
C GLU A 192 -7.38 16.86 -13.43
N TYR A 193 -7.82 16.10 -12.43
CA TYR A 193 -8.24 14.72 -12.61
C TYR A 193 -9.67 14.54 -12.13
N LYS A 194 -10.50 13.97 -13.00
CA LYS A 194 -11.87 13.53 -12.68
C LYS A 194 -12.07 12.10 -13.15
N GLY A 195 -12.85 11.33 -12.41
CA GLY A 195 -13.14 9.94 -12.75
C GLY A 195 -14.49 9.48 -12.23
N VAL A 196 -14.90 8.31 -12.67
CA VAL A 196 -16.13 7.64 -12.23
C VAL A 196 -15.78 6.25 -11.73
N ILE A 197 -16.31 5.87 -10.58
CA ILE A 197 -16.24 4.52 -10.06
C ILE A 197 -17.56 3.83 -10.39
N LEU A 198 -17.51 2.75 -11.15
CA LEU A 198 -18.66 1.91 -11.45
C LEU A 198 -18.65 0.70 -10.51
N VAL A 199 -19.75 0.48 -9.80
CA VAL A 199 -19.95 -0.69 -8.96
C VAL A 199 -20.95 -1.58 -9.65
N PHE A 200 -20.52 -2.80 -10.01
CA PHE A 200 -21.39 -3.84 -10.55
C PHE A 200 -21.87 -4.71 -9.39
N ILE A 201 -23.18 -4.88 -9.28
CA ILE A 201 -23.80 -5.74 -8.26
C ILE A 201 -24.37 -6.94 -9.01
N GLU A 202 -23.81 -8.12 -8.73
CA GLU A 202 -24.43 -9.36 -9.19
C GLU A 202 -25.62 -9.68 -8.28
N HIS A 203 -26.79 -9.67 -8.87
CA HIS A 203 -27.97 -10.24 -8.23
C HIS A 203 -27.94 -11.74 -8.45
N GLY A 204 -27.62 -12.52 -7.40
CA GLY A 204 -27.70 -13.96 -7.37
C GLY A 204 -29.15 -14.45 -7.35
#